data_bbd918a6005c1708a81143c756edaf46
#
_entry.id   bbd918a6005c1708a81143c756edaf46
#
_cell.length_a   1.000
_cell.length_b   1.000
_cell.length_c   1.000
_cell.angle_alpha   90.00
_cell.angle_beta   90.00
_cell.angle_gamma   90.00
#
_symmetry.space_group_name_H-M   'P 1'
#
loop_
_entity.id
_entity.type
_entity.pdbx_description
1 polymer ?
#
loop_
_entity_poly.entity_id
_entity_poly.type
_entity_poly.pdbx_seq_one_letter_code
_entity_poly.pdbx_strand_id
1 'polypeptide(L)'
;MHSRIKHPSDLPRLPCLTYRREREATTWKYIDQQGLVQELPIQGTLSSNNGELLRMAAMDGMGIALLSEPAVRGCIQDGTLVRLLPEYRFAVRQFSNGVFAVFRQSRTLPLKVRAFVDFAAEALREDEAPPPSA
;
A
#
# COMPACT_ATOMS: atom_id res chain seq x y z
N MET A 1 -13.39 -17.24 1.19
CA MET A 1 -11.91 -17.28 1.13
C MET A 1 -11.27 -16.38 2.20
N HIS A 2 -11.69 -15.14 2.33
CA HIS A 2 -11.13 -14.20 3.32
C HIS A 2 -11.35 -14.62 4.78
N SER A 3 -12.39 -15.39 5.08
CA SER A 3 -12.67 -15.89 6.44
C SER A 3 -11.63 -16.89 6.97
N ARG A 4 -10.75 -17.40 6.11
CA ARG A 4 -9.69 -18.33 6.49
C ARG A 4 -8.38 -17.63 6.83
N ILE A 5 -8.26 -16.35 6.52
CA ILE A 5 -7.04 -15.58 6.74
C ILE A 5 -7.14 -14.93 8.13
N LYS A 6 -6.38 -15.45 9.08
CA LYS A 6 -6.41 -15.01 10.46
C LYS A 6 -5.10 -14.42 10.94
N HIS A 7 -4.01 -14.71 10.24
CA HIS A 7 -2.69 -14.26 10.62
C HIS A 7 -1.87 -13.90 9.36
N PRO A 8 -0.93 -12.93 9.46
CA PRO A 8 -0.06 -12.58 8.33
C PRO A 8 0.69 -13.77 7.71
N SER A 9 1.06 -14.77 8.51
CA SER A 9 1.74 -15.98 8.01
C SER A 9 0.91 -16.83 7.05
N ASP A 10 -0.39 -16.57 6.93
CA ASP A 10 -1.23 -17.25 5.95
C ASP A 10 -1.04 -16.71 4.52
N LEU A 11 -0.57 -15.46 4.40
CA LEU A 11 -0.47 -14.76 3.11
C LEU A 11 0.48 -15.41 2.11
N PRO A 12 1.68 -15.92 2.48
CA PRO A 12 2.59 -16.55 1.52
C PRO A 12 2.03 -17.75 0.77
N ARG A 13 0.98 -18.38 1.28
CA ARG A 13 0.33 -19.54 0.68
C ARG A 13 -0.80 -19.17 -0.27
N LEU A 14 -1.13 -17.91 -0.38
CA LEU A 14 -2.28 -17.41 -1.14
C LEU A 14 -1.80 -16.65 -2.38
N PRO A 15 -2.67 -16.50 -3.40
CA PRO A 15 -2.34 -15.67 -4.54
C PRO A 15 -2.12 -14.22 -4.11
N CYS A 16 -0.90 -13.71 -4.29
CA CYS A 16 -0.52 -12.35 -3.94
C CYS A 16 -0.17 -11.57 -5.20
N LEU A 17 -0.62 -10.32 -5.23
CA LEU A 17 -0.36 -9.38 -6.30
C LEU A 17 0.71 -8.40 -5.79
N THR A 18 1.91 -8.46 -6.36
CA THR A 18 3.05 -7.78 -5.79
C THR A 18 3.52 -6.60 -6.63
N TYR A 19 3.79 -5.48 -5.95
CA TYR A 19 4.43 -4.33 -6.56
C TYR A 19 5.92 -4.59 -6.68
N ARG A 20 6.45 -4.53 -7.89
CA ARG A 20 7.84 -4.84 -8.17
C ARG A 20 8.49 -3.73 -8.98
N ARG A 21 9.54 -3.13 -8.44
CA ARG A 21 10.31 -2.09 -9.13
C ARG A 21 11.42 -2.65 -10.01
N GLU A 22 12.04 -3.73 -9.58
CA GLU A 22 13.16 -4.39 -10.27
C GLU A 22 13.10 -5.90 -10.03
N ARG A 23 14.16 -6.62 -10.33
CA ARG A 23 14.25 -8.07 -10.13
C ARG A 23 14.42 -8.51 -8.66
N GLU A 24 14.08 -7.66 -7.73
CA GLU A 24 14.19 -7.98 -6.31
C GLU A 24 13.04 -8.87 -5.84
N ALA A 25 13.35 -9.75 -4.90
CA ALA A 25 12.34 -10.51 -4.21
C ALA A 25 11.43 -9.58 -3.41
N THR A 26 10.13 -9.81 -3.45
CA THR A 26 9.17 -9.00 -2.72
C THR A 26 9.07 -9.49 -1.28
N THR A 27 9.25 -8.58 -0.33
CA THR A 27 9.04 -8.82 1.08
C THR A 27 8.02 -7.84 1.61
N TRP A 28 6.95 -8.35 2.20
CA TRP A 28 5.98 -7.53 2.93
C TRP A 28 6.37 -7.49 4.40
N LYS A 29 6.24 -6.34 5.02
CA LYS A 29 6.53 -6.15 6.45
C LYS A 29 5.24 -5.88 7.19
N TYR A 30 5.14 -6.40 8.40
CA TYR A 30 4.04 -6.07 9.29
C TYR A 30 4.53 -5.88 10.72
N ILE A 31 3.74 -5.19 11.50
CA ILE A 31 3.98 -5.02 12.93
C ILE A 31 3.12 -6.03 13.67
N ASP A 32 3.77 -6.87 14.48
CA ASP A 32 3.08 -7.86 15.29
C ASP A 32 2.45 -7.25 16.56
N GLN A 33 1.81 -8.10 17.36
CA GLN A 33 1.11 -7.66 18.57
C GLN A 33 2.05 -7.13 19.65
N GLN A 34 3.34 -7.49 19.59
CA GLN A 34 4.39 -6.99 20.48
C GLN A 34 5.02 -5.70 20.00
N GLY A 35 4.59 -5.18 18.84
CA GLY A 35 5.14 -3.98 18.23
C GLY A 35 6.43 -4.21 17.45
N LEU A 36 6.80 -5.48 17.19
CA LEU A 36 7.99 -5.82 16.43
C LEU A 36 7.69 -5.93 14.94
N VAL A 37 8.63 -5.48 14.12
CA VAL A 37 8.54 -5.60 12.67
C VAL A 37 8.91 -7.01 12.25
N GLN A 38 7.97 -7.68 11.58
CA GLN A 38 8.16 -9.01 11.01
C GLN A 38 8.22 -8.90 9.48
N GLU A 39 8.93 -9.82 8.85
CA GLU A 39 9.09 -9.87 7.40
C GLU A 39 8.44 -11.13 6.83
N LEU A 40 7.70 -10.95 5.73
CA LEU A 40 7.08 -12.04 4.99
C LEU A 40 7.62 -12.03 3.57
N PRO A 41 8.44 -13.02 3.19
CA PRO A 41 8.76 -13.22 1.78
C PRO A 41 7.49 -13.61 1.02
N ILE A 42 7.15 -12.85 0.01
CA ILE A 42 5.96 -13.06 -0.81
C ILE A 42 6.36 -13.41 -2.23
N GLN A 43 5.88 -14.54 -2.70
CA GLN A 43 5.98 -14.92 -4.11
C GLN A 43 4.68 -14.52 -4.80
N GLY A 44 4.77 -13.48 -5.65
CA GLY A 44 3.61 -12.97 -6.36
C GLY A 44 3.18 -13.90 -7.51
N THR A 45 1.89 -14.10 -7.65
CA THR A 45 1.30 -14.73 -8.84
C THR A 45 1.23 -13.74 -10.00
N LEU A 46 1.11 -12.46 -9.70
CA LEU A 46 1.20 -11.35 -10.62
C LEU A 46 2.09 -10.27 -9.99
N SER A 47 3.05 -9.78 -10.74
CA SER A 47 3.92 -8.68 -10.29
C SER A 47 3.89 -7.55 -11.31
N SER A 48 3.77 -6.32 -10.85
CA SER A 48 3.75 -5.14 -11.69
C SER A 48 4.35 -3.94 -10.96
N ASN A 49 4.91 -3.01 -11.71
CA ASN A 49 5.31 -1.71 -11.20
C ASN A 49 4.19 -0.65 -11.30
N ASN A 50 3.00 -1.06 -11.67
CA ASN A 50 1.83 -0.22 -11.79
C ASN A 50 0.80 -0.58 -10.72
N GLY A 51 0.68 0.26 -9.69
CA GLY A 51 -0.27 0.03 -8.60
C GLY A 51 -1.73 0.02 -9.03
N GLU A 52 -2.08 0.77 -10.08
CA GLU A 52 -3.44 0.78 -10.63
C GLU A 52 -3.79 -0.57 -11.26
N LEU A 53 -2.85 -1.21 -11.96
CA LEU A 53 -3.04 -2.55 -12.49
C LEU A 53 -3.26 -3.56 -11.36
N LEU A 54 -2.50 -3.47 -10.28
CA LEU A 54 -2.67 -4.35 -9.12
C LEU A 54 -4.03 -4.14 -8.45
N ARG A 55 -4.49 -2.89 -8.36
CA ARG A 55 -5.81 -2.57 -7.82
C ARG A 55 -6.92 -3.19 -8.66
N MET A 56 -6.85 -3.05 -9.98
CA MET A 56 -7.80 -3.65 -10.91
C MET A 56 -7.80 -5.17 -10.82
N ALA A 57 -6.63 -5.79 -10.75
CA ALA A 57 -6.51 -7.24 -10.61
C ALA A 57 -7.12 -7.73 -9.28
N ALA A 58 -6.94 -7.00 -8.20
CA ALA A 58 -7.56 -7.31 -6.91
C ALA A 58 -9.08 -7.19 -6.98
N MET A 59 -9.60 -6.17 -7.65
CA MET A 59 -11.05 -5.98 -7.87
C MET A 59 -11.64 -7.13 -8.68
N ASP A 60 -10.90 -7.68 -9.62
CA ASP A 60 -11.31 -8.85 -10.41
C ASP A 60 -11.18 -10.19 -9.65
N GLY A 61 -10.76 -10.15 -8.39
CA GLY A 61 -10.63 -11.35 -7.57
C GLY A 61 -9.39 -12.20 -7.87
N MET A 62 -8.35 -11.62 -8.49
CA MET A 62 -7.14 -12.35 -8.85
C MET A 62 -6.23 -12.66 -7.67
N GLY A 63 -6.39 -11.96 -6.54
CA GLY A 63 -5.57 -12.21 -5.38
C GLY A 63 -5.57 -11.06 -4.37
N ILE A 64 -4.58 -11.09 -3.50
CA ILE A 64 -4.40 -10.16 -2.40
C ILE A 64 -3.29 -9.17 -2.75
N ALA A 65 -3.57 -7.89 -2.65
CA ALA A 65 -2.61 -6.82 -2.94
C ALA A 65 -2.33 -6.00 -1.68
N LEU A 66 -1.10 -5.53 -1.55
CA LEU A 66 -0.71 -4.52 -0.56
C LEU A 66 -0.67 -3.18 -1.28
N LEU A 67 -1.66 -2.35 -1.01
CA LEU A 67 -1.86 -1.07 -1.70
C LEU A 67 -1.97 0.06 -0.67
N SER A 68 -1.66 1.27 -1.10
CA SER A 68 -1.81 2.45 -0.25
C SER A 68 -3.28 2.73 0.03
N GLU A 69 -3.58 3.19 1.23
CA GLU A 69 -4.95 3.48 1.65
C GLU A 69 -5.67 4.47 0.71
N PRO A 70 -5.06 5.60 0.29
CA PRO A 70 -5.73 6.51 -0.63
C PRO A 70 -6.15 5.86 -1.96
N ALA A 71 -5.36 4.90 -2.45
CA ALA A 71 -5.65 4.23 -3.73
C ALA A 71 -6.88 3.31 -3.65
N VAL A 72 -7.23 2.80 -2.48
CA VAL A 72 -8.28 1.80 -2.31
C VAL A 72 -9.48 2.26 -1.47
N ARG A 73 -9.43 3.46 -0.91
CA ARG A 73 -10.46 3.98 0.01
C ARG A 73 -11.87 3.87 -0.58
N GLY A 74 -12.06 4.31 -1.81
CA GLY A 74 -13.35 4.21 -2.50
C GLY A 74 -13.82 2.77 -2.68
N CYS A 75 -12.91 1.88 -3.04
CA CYS A 75 -13.22 0.46 -3.23
C CYS A 75 -13.58 -0.26 -1.93
N ILE A 76 -12.99 0.15 -0.82
CA ILE A 76 -13.36 -0.38 0.50
C ILE A 76 -14.74 0.15 0.92
N GLN A 77 -15.01 1.43 0.68
CA GLN A 77 -16.30 2.04 1.02
C GLN A 77 -17.46 1.43 0.25
N ASP A 78 -17.28 1.15 -1.04
CA ASP A 78 -18.32 0.55 -1.88
C ASP A 78 -18.39 -0.99 -1.80
N GLY A 79 -17.48 -1.62 -1.08
CA GLY A 79 -17.44 -3.06 -0.87
C GLY A 79 -16.80 -3.85 -2.00
N THR A 80 -16.23 -3.21 -3.03
CA THR A 80 -15.54 -3.87 -4.13
C THR A 80 -14.26 -4.57 -3.66
N LEU A 81 -13.57 -3.97 -2.68
CA LEU A 81 -12.43 -4.55 -2.00
C LEU A 81 -12.70 -4.71 -0.51
N VAL A 82 -12.12 -5.73 0.08
CA VAL A 82 -12.20 -6.01 1.52
C VAL A 82 -10.83 -5.87 2.15
N ARG A 83 -10.74 -5.16 3.25
CA ARG A 83 -9.51 -5.07 4.03
C ARG A 83 -9.30 -6.37 4.80
N LEU A 84 -8.13 -6.98 4.61
CA LEU A 84 -7.73 -8.17 5.33
C LEU A 84 -6.83 -7.79 6.51
N LEU A 85 -6.92 -8.54 7.59
CA LEU A 85 -6.09 -8.38 8.78
C LEU A 85 -6.04 -6.93 9.28
N PRO A 86 -7.21 -6.32 9.58
CA PRO A 86 -7.27 -4.89 9.92
C PRO A 86 -6.53 -4.55 11.23
N GLU A 87 -6.28 -5.52 12.08
CA GLU A 87 -5.52 -5.38 13.33
C GLU A 87 -4.00 -5.29 13.11
N TYR A 88 -3.52 -5.56 11.91
CA TYR A 88 -2.10 -5.48 11.56
C TYR A 88 -1.80 -4.28 10.67
N ARG A 89 -0.63 -3.70 10.84
CA ARG A 89 -0.10 -2.68 9.93
C ARG A 89 0.91 -3.31 8.99
N PHE A 90 0.76 -3.04 7.72
CA PHE A 90 1.63 -3.58 6.68
C PHE A 90 2.37 -2.47 5.94
N ALA A 91 3.56 -2.79 5.44
CA ALA A 91 4.32 -1.93 4.54
C ALA A 91 5.23 -2.77 3.63
N VAL A 92 5.53 -2.24 2.44
CA VAL A 92 6.46 -2.89 1.51
C VAL A 92 7.92 -2.56 1.87
N ARG A 93 8.19 -1.36 2.36
CA ARG A 93 9.55 -0.89 2.69
C ARG A 93 9.69 -0.45 4.14
N GLN A 94 9.36 0.79 4.41
CA GLN A 94 9.41 1.36 5.75
C GLN A 94 8.02 1.81 6.16
N PHE A 95 7.74 1.76 7.45
CA PHE A 95 6.52 2.30 8.01
C PHE A 95 6.56 3.84 8.09
N SER A 96 7.29 4.48 7.17
CA SER A 96 7.25 5.92 7.01
C SER A 96 5.94 6.30 6.33
N ASN A 97 5.18 7.11 6.99
CA ASN A 97 3.89 7.55 6.52
C ASN A 97 4.06 8.59 5.43
N GLY A 98 3.48 8.38 4.27
CA GLY A 98 3.34 9.45 3.31
C GLY A 98 3.34 9.01 1.86
N VAL A 99 2.67 9.81 1.06
CA VAL A 99 2.81 9.83 -0.38
C VAL A 99 3.95 10.78 -0.69
N PHE A 100 4.98 10.28 -1.37
CA PHE A 100 6.14 11.08 -1.73
C PHE A 100 6.04 11.50 -3.19
N ALA A 101 6.10 12.80 -3.44
CA ALA A 101 6.33 13.33 -4.78
C ALA A 101 7.82 13.20 -5.10
N VAL A 102 8.12 12.43 -6.14
CA VAL A 102 9.50 12.26 -6.62
C VAL A 102 9.70 13.16 -7.82
N PHE A 103 10.68 14.04 -7.73
CA PHE A 103 11.04 14.94 -8.81
C PHE A 103 12.54 14.93 -9.04
N ARG A 104 12.94 15.34 -10.24
CA ARG A 104 14.36 15.41 -10.59
C ARG A 104 15.06 16.45 -9.72
N GLN A 105 16.08 16.03 -8.98
CA GLN A 105 16.89 16.94 -8.18
C GLN A 105 17.66 17.90 -9.09
N SER A 106 17.39 19.19 -8.97
CA SER A 106 18.13 20.26 -9.60
C SER A 106 18.52 21.31 -8.56
N ARG A 107 19.57 22.11 -8.84
CA ARG A 107 20.04 23.18 -7.93
C ARG A 107 18.95 24.19 -7.59
N THR A 108 18.01 24.39 -8.50
CA THR A 108 16.83 25.22 -8.30
C THR A 108 15.60 24.47 -8.77
N LEU A 109 14.61 24.31 -7.87
CA LEU A 109 13.31 23.79 -8.27
C LEU A 109 12.60 24.83 -9.17
N PRO A 110 12.18 24.46 -10.40
CA PRO A 110 11.31 25.34 -11.16
C PRO A 110 10.07 25.73 -10.35
N LEU A 111 9.65 26.97 -10.43
CA LEU A 111 8.49 27.49 -9.69
C LEU A 111 7.23 26.62 -9.90
N LYS A 112 7.03 26.10 -11.12
CA LYS A 112 5.90 25.22 -11.45
C LYS A 112 5.91 23.93 -10.65
N VAL A 113 7.08 23.29 -10.49
CA VAL A 113 7.24 22.05 -9.73
C VAL A 113 7.02 22.31 -8.25
N ARG A 114 7.57 23.40 -7.72
CA ARG A 114 7.41 23.79 -6.32
C ARG A 114 5.95 24.07 -5.98
N ALA A 115 5.24 24.80 -6.85
CA ALA A 115 3.82 25.08 -6.67
C ALA A 115 2.97 23.81 -6.68
N PHE A 116 3.27 22.85 -7.56
CA PHE A 116 2.59 21.55 -7.59
C PHE A 116 2.85 20.73 -6.34
N VAL A 117 4.09 20.65 -5.88
CA VAL A 117 4.46 19.91 -4.66
C VAL A 117 3.78 20.51 -3.44
N ASP A 118 3.77 21.81 -3.29
CA ASP A 118 3.11 22.50 -2.18
C ASP A 118 1.59 22.28 -2.21
N PHE A 119 0.99 22.37 -3.37
CA PHE A 119 -0.44 22.08 -3.55
C PHE A 119 -0.78 20.63 -3.20
N ALA A 120 -0.01 19.66 -3.71
CA ALA A 120 -0.24 18.24 -3.44
C ALA A 120 -0.04 17.92 -1.96
N ALA A 121 0.98 18.49 -1.31
CA ALA A 121 1.23 18.29 0.10
C ALA A 121 0.09 18.83 0.97
N GLU A 122 -0.48 19.97 0.62
CA GLU A 122 -1.62 20.57 1.34
C GLU A 122 -2.91 19.76 1.13
N ALA A 123 -3.23 19.38 -0.12
CA ALA A 123 -4.40 18.58 -0.44
C ALA A 123 -4.38 17.21 0.27
N LEU A 124 -3.21 16.57 0.36
CA LEU A 124 -3.05 15.27 1.03
C LEU A 124 -3.10 15.39 2.56
N ARG A 125 -2.73 16.52 3.15
CA ARG A 125 -2.91 16.75 4.59
C ARG A 125 -4.38 16.85 5.00
N GLU A 126 -5.21 17.43 4.16
CA GLU A 126 -6.65 17.51 4.40
C GLU A 126 -7.31 16.12 4.38
N ASP A 127 -6.78 15.20 3.57
CA ASP A 127 -7.25 13.82 3.49
C ASP A 127 -6.76 12.95 4.67
N GLU A 128 -5.71 13.36 5.37
CA GLU A 128 -5.20 12.70 6.57
C GLU A 128 -5.91 13.14 7.86
N ALA A 129 -7.20 13.45 7.79
CA ALA A 129 -7.96 13.66 9.01
C ALA A 129 -7.80 12.45 9.94
N PRO A 130 -7.47 12.66 11.23
CA PRO A 130 -7.29 11.55 12.15
C PRO A 130 -8.56 10.72 12.19
N PRO A 131 -8.43 9.39 12.29
CA PRO A 131 -9.62 8.54 12.44
C PRO A 131 -10.43 9.03 13.65
N PRO A 132 -11.75 9.00 13.55
CA PRO A 132 -12.57 9.42 14.69
C PRO A 132 -12.11 8.62 15.90
N SER A 133 -11.78 9.33 16.96
CA SER A 133 -11.45 8.73 18.24
C SER A 133 -12.62 7.84 18.66
N ALA A 134 -12.33 6.58 18.83
CA ALA A 134 -13.32 5.62 19.30
C ALA A 134 -13.81 5.99 20.70
#